data_072f1ee059616b098fada15f4f43f24c
#
_entry.id   072f1ee059616b098fada15f4f43f24c
#
_cell.length_a   1.000
_cell.length_b   1.000
_cell.length_c   1.000
_cell.angle_alpha   90.00
_cell.angle_beta   90.00
_cell.angle_gamma   90.00
#
_symmetry.space_group_name_H-M   'P 1'
#
loop_
_entity.id
_entity.type
_entity.pdbx_description
1 polymer ?
#
loop_
_entity_poly.entity_id
_entity_poly.type
_entity_poly.pdbx_seq_one_letter_code
_entity_poly.pdbx_strand_id
1 'polypeptide(L)'
;MSAAAKMKYIPWKTVERENLNPLIDREMLVGDKVMLARVLMKKGAHVPLHHHHNEQVTYILEGALKFAIDGKEIVVRAGEVLCIPPHMPHEAWALEDTVDLDIFDPPREDWLNKTDDYLRKGR
;
A
#
# COMPACT_ATOMS: atom_id res chain seq x y z
N MET A 1 13.32 19.75 19.07
CA MET A 1 13.45 18.30 19.08
C MET A 1 12.20 17.68 19.69
N SER A 2 11.66 16.71 19.01
CA SER A 2 10.52 16.00 19.58
C SER A 2 10.97 15.15 20.76
N ALA A 3 10.04 14.84 21.64
CA ALA A 3 10.27 13.84 22.66
C ALA A 3 10.68 12.54 21.98
N ALA A 4 11.42 11.72 22.67
CA ALA A 4 11.79 10.41 22.17
C ALA A 4 10.52 9.65 21.77
N ALA A 5 10.57 9.00 20.61
CA ALA A 5 9.48 8.18 20.13
C ALA A 5 9.24 7.04 21.12
N LYS A 6 7.99 6.75 21.40
CA LYS A 6 7.62 5.69 22.32
C LYS A 6 7.45 4.39 21.56
N MET A 7 7.85 3.30 22.18
CA MET A 7 7.58 1.97 21.65
C MET A 7 6.07 1.77 21.55
N LYS A 8 5.65 1.13 20.45
CA LYS A 8 4.26 0.71 20.26
C LYS A 8 4.23 -0.79 20.01
N TYR A 9 3.28 -1.46 20.60
CA TYR A 9 3.01 -2.87 20.32
C TYR A 9 1.58 -2.98 19.84
N ILE A 10 1.41 -3.40 18.58
CA ILE A 10 0.10 -3.34 17.93
C ILE A 10 -0.22 -4.68 17.25
N PRO A 11 -1.09 -5.49 17.84
CA PRO A 11 -1.60 -6.67 17.13
C PRO A 11 -2.44 -6.21 15.92
N TRP A 12 -2.18 -6.79 14.76
CA TRP A 12 -2.93 -6.41 13.54
C TRP A 12 -4.44 -6.53 13.72
N LYS A 13 -4.91 -7.48 14.51
CA LYS A 13 -6.34 -7.66 14.71
C LYS A 13 -7.01 -6.48 15.39
N THR A 14 -6.23 -5.57 16.02
CA THR A 14 -6.76 -4.37 16.65
C THR A 14 -6.74 -3.16 15.73
N VAL A 15 -6.18 -3.28 14.54
CA VAL A 15 -6.08 -2.19 13.57
C VAL A 15 -7.40 -2.12 12.80
N GLU A 16 -7.92 -0.90 12.66
CA GLU A 16 -9.16 -0.68 11.92
C GLU A 16 -8.99 -1.08 10.47
N ARG A 17 -9.99 -1.81 9.93
CA ARG A 17 -10.02 -2.13 8.52
C ARG A 17 -10.94 -1.14 7.81
N GLU A 18 -10.38 -0.40 6.87
CA GLU A 18 -11.14 0.52 6.03
C GLU A 18 -11.56 -0.18 4.75
N ASN A 19 -12.81 0.01 4.33
CA ASN A 19 -13.24 -0.37 2.99
C ASN A 19 -13.08 0.84 2.08
N LEU A 20 -12.25 0.75 1.07
CA LEU A 20 -11.98 1.86 0.15
C LEU A 20 -12.90 1.81 -1.07
N ASN A 21 -13.18 0.62 -1.57
CA ASN A 21 -14.07 0.38 -2.68
C ASN A 21 -14.48 -1.10 -2.64
N PRO A 22 -15.34 -1.58 -3.56
CA PRO A 22 -15.83 -2.97 -3.47
C PRO A 22 -14.75 -4.04 -3.51
N LEU A 23 -13.55 -3.74 -4.00
CA LEU A 23 -12.49 -4.73 -4.17
C LEU A 23 -11.28 -4.50 -3.28
N ILE A 24 -11.23 -3.39 -2.52
CA ILE A 24 -10.03 -3.04 -1.75
C ILE A 24 -10.37 -2.64 -0.32
N ASP A 25 -9.75 -3.33 0.63
CA ASP A 25 -9.72 -2.94 2.04
C ASP A 25 -8.29 -2.57 2.43
N ARG A 26 -8.14 -1.78 3.48
CA ARG A 26 -6.83 -1.33 3.94
C ARG A 26 -6.78 -1.26 5.47
N GLU A 27 -5.65 -1.69 6.03
CA GLU A 27 -5.33 -1.56 7.44
C GLU A 27 -3.98 -0.84 7.55
N MET A 28 -3.90 0.21 8.34
CA MET A 28 -2.68 1.02 8.44
C MET A 28 -2.23 1.19 9.87
N LEU A 29 -0.92 1.25 10.06
CA LEU A 29 -0.34 1.72 11.29
C LEU A 29 0.89 2.59 10.99
N VAL A 30 1.16 3.52 11.88
CA VAL A 30 2.26 4.46 11.69
C VAL A 30 3.20 4.34 12.89
N GLY A 31 4.48 4.13 12.58
CA GLY A 31 5.53 4.28 13.58
C GLY A 31 5.86 5.77 13.75
N ASP A 32 7.14 6.09 13.84
CA ASP A 32 7.58 7.49 13.85
C ASP A 32 7.75 7.99 12.40
N LYS A 33 8.65 7.36 11.65
CA LYS A 33 9.00 7.79 10.30
C LYS A 33 8.54 6.84 9.22
N VAL A 34 7.91 5.73 9.59
CA VAL A 34 7.55 4.65 8.68
C VAL A 34 6.09 4.30 8.88
N MET A 35 5.38 4.09 7.78
CA MET A 35 4.02 3.59 7.77
C MET A 35 4.00 2.18 7.20
N LEU A 36 3.23 1.30 7.84
CA LEU A 36 2.90 -0.01 7.27
C LEU A 36 1.44 -0.03 6.91
N ALA A 37 1.13 -0.60 5.75
CA ALA A 37 -0.25 -0.76 5.32
C ALA A 37 -0.44 -2.16 4.76
N ARG A 38 -1.42 -2.89 5.26
CA ARG A 38 -1.89 -4.13 4.65
C ARG A 38 -3.05 -3.76 3.74
N VAL A 39 -2.86 -4.00 2.46
CA VAL A 39 -3.88 -3.74 1.45
C VAL A 39 -4.40 -5.09 0.98
N LEU A 40 -5.70 -5.30 1.21
CA LEU A 40 -6.36 -6.55 0.87
C LEU A 40 -7.14 -6.31 -0.41
N MET A 41 -6.75 -6.98 -1.47
CA MET A 41 -7.32 -6.75 -2.80
C MET A 41 -7.93 -8.03 -3.32
N LYS A 42 -9.15 -7.93 -3.83
CA LYS A 42 -9.79 -9.04 -4.53
C LYS A 42 -9.31 -9.06 -5.97
N LYS A 43 -9.34 -10.23 -6.59
CA LYS A 43 -9.00 -10.38 -8.00
C LYS A 43 -9.71 -9.32 -8.82
N GLY A 44 -8.97 -8.66 -9.70
CA GLY A 44 -9.50 -7.59 -10.56
C GLY A 44 -9.40 -6.19 -9.95
N ALA A 45 -8.99 -6.07 -8.69
CA ALA A 45 -8.78 -4.76 -8.09
C ALA A 45 -7.73 -3.98 -8.88
N HIS A 46 -7.96 -2.69 -9.05
CA HIS A 46 -7.12 -1.83 -9.85
C HIS A 46 -6.69 -0.62 -9.03
N VAL A 47 -5.41 -0.38 -8.98
CA VAL A 47 -4.84 0.84 -8.41
C VAL A 47 -4.42 1.71 -9.57
N PRO A 48 -5.12 2.82 -9.83
CA PRO A 48 -4.84 3.68 -10.99
C PRO A 48 -3.44 4.27 -10.95
N LEU A 49 -2.94 4.65 -12.12
CA LEU A 49 -1.64 5.28 -12.27
C LEU A 49 -1.52 6.49 -11.33
N HIS A 50 -0.47 6.51 -10.54
CA HIS A 50 -0.22 7.58 -9.58
C HIS A 50 1.26 7.61 -9.22
N HIS A 51 1.67 8.68 -8.55
CA HIS A 51 3.00 8.78 -7.98
C HIS A 51 2.92 9.56 -6.67
N HIS A 52 3.95 9.45 -5.86
CA HIS A 52 4.02 10.15 -4.58
C HIS A 52 5.48 10.30 -4.16
N HIS A 53 5.74 11.25 -3.25
CA HIS A 53 7.11 11.53 -2.81
C HIS A 53 7.66 10.46 -1.86
N ASN A 54 6.81 9.60 -1.34
CA ASN A 54 7.21 8.55 -0.41
C ASN A 54 7.96 7.45 -1.13
N GLU A 55 9.01 6.94 -0.52
CA GLU A 55 9.56 5.67 -0.95
C GLU A 55 8.60 4.56 -0.55
N GLN A 56 8.43 3.57 -1.41
CA GLN A 56 7.51 2.46 -1.15
C GLN A 56 8.22 1.14 -1.34
N VAL A 57 8.07 0.24 -0.36
CA VAL A 57 8.48 -1.15 -0.49
C VAL A 57 7.21 -1.99 -0.41
N THR A 58 6.96 -2.76 -1.46
CA THR A 58 5.77 -3.61 -1.56
C THR A 58 6.20 -5.06 -1.39
N TYR A 59 5.63 -5.73 -0.41
CA TYR A 59 5.89 -7.14 -0.13
C TYR A 59 4.58 -7.90 -0.27
N ILE A 60 4.51 -8.80 -1.25
CA ILE A 60 3.29 -9.59 -1.47
C ILE A 60 3.32 -10.78 -0.52
N LEU A 61 2.34 -10.83 0.38
CA LEU A 61 2.22 -11.93 1.34
C LEU A 61 1.43 -13.10 0.75
N GLU A 62 0.39 -12.79 -0.04
CA GLU A 62 -0.46 -13.78 -0.71
C GLU A 62 -0.89 -13.21 -2.04
N GLY A 63 -1.03 -14.06 -3.04
CA GLY A 63 -1.55 -13.66 -4.33
C GLY A 63 -0.49 -13.12 -5.28
N ALA A 64 -0.90 -12.19 -6.16
CA ALA A 64 -0.02 -11.62 -7.17
C ALA A 64 -0.55 -10.30 -7.66
N LEU A 65 0.33 -9.30 -7.75
CA LEU A 65 0.04 -8.01 -8.37
C LEU A 65 0.85 -7.86 -9.65
N LYS A 66 0.21 -7.35 -10.69
CA LYS A 66 0.92 -6.92 -11.90
C LYS A 66 1.07 -5.40 -11.83
N PHE A 67 2.30 -4.93 -11.93
CA PHE A 67 2.62 -3.50 -11.96
C PHE A 67 2.98 -3.07 -13.37
N ALA A 68 2.50 -1.90 -13.77
CA ALA A 68 3.05 -1.15 -14.90
C ALA A 68 3.89 -0.03 -14.29
N ILE A 69 5.20 -0.11 -14.48
CA ILE A 69 6.15 0.79 -13.83
C ILE A 69 7.42 0.88 -14.67
N ASP A 70 7.93 2.11 -14.83
CA ASP A 70 9.20 2.36 -15.54
C ASP A 70 9.23 1.72 -16.94
N GLY A 71 8.10 1.81 -17.66
CA GLY A 71 7.97 1.26 -19.01
C GLY A 71 7.93 -0.26 -19.08
N LYS A 72 7.73 -0.94 -17.96
CA LYS A 72 7.75 -2.40 -17.87
C LYS A 72 6.48 -2.92 -17.21
N GLU A 73 6.19 -4.19 -17.45
CA GLU A 73 5.21 -4.92 -16.65
C GLU A 73 5.97 -5.90 -15.76
N ILE A 74 5.69 -5.83 -14.46
CA ILE A 74 6.33 -6.69 -13.48
C ILE A 74 5.25 -7.37 -12.67
N VAL A 75 5.27 -8.70 -12.62
CA VAL A 75 4.36 -9.45 -11.74
C VAL A 75 5.12 -9.79 -10.46
N VAL A 76 4.59 -9.28 -9.35
CA VAL A 76 5.16 -9.54 -8.02
C VAL A 76 4.26 -10.57 -7.35
N ARG A 77 4.83 -11.72 -6.99
CA ARG A 77 4.09 -12.85 -6.44
C ARG A 77 4.37 -13.00 -4.95
N ALA A 78 3.59 -13.84 -4.29
CA ALA A 78 3.78 -14.12 -2.86
C ALA A 78 5.25 -14.42 -2.55
N GLY A 79 5.80 -13.76 -1.53
CA GLY A 79 7.19 -13.90 -1.13
C GLY A 79 8.16 -12.97 -1.86
N GLU A 80 7.66 -12.15 -2.77
CA GLU A 80 8.51 -11.26 -3.57
C GLU A 80 8.28 -9.80 -3.18
N VAL A 81 9.28 -8.97 -3.45
CA VAL A 81 9.30 -7.57 -3.04
C VAL A 81 9.61 -6.69 -4.24
N LEU A 82 8.90 -5.56 -4.34
CA LEU A 82 9.19 -4.52 -5.32
C LEU A 82 9.48 -3.23 -4.56
N CYS A 83 10.65 -2.63 -4.81
CA CYS A 83 11.00 -1.34 -4.24
C CYS A 83 10.71 -0.25 -5.26
N ILE A 84 9.90 0.73 -4.87
CA ILE A 84 9.47 1.82 -5.74
C ILE A 84 10.09 3.12 -5.23
N PRO A 85 10.98 3.76 -6.01
CA PRO A 85 11.59 5.03 -5.60
C PRO A 85 10.56 6.15 -5.50
N PRO A 86 10.88 7.23 -4.76
CA PRO A 86 10.02 8.41 -4.73
C PRO A 86 9.71 8.91 -6.14
N HIS A 87 8.48 9.36 -6.34
CA HIS A 87 7.98 10.01 -7.55
C HIS A 87 7.88 9.12 -8.79
N MET A 88 8.22 7.85 -8.71
CA MET A 88 8.11 6.96 -9.87
C MET A 88 6.65 6.56 -10.10
N PRO A 89 6.06 6.92 -11.25
CA PRO A 89 4.66 6.57 -11.52
C PRO A 89 4.49 5.06 -11.62
N HIS A 90 3.39 4.57 -11.06
CA HIS A 90 3.08 3.14 -11.08
C HIS A 90 1.59 2.91 -11.04
N GLU A 91 1.19 1.77 -11.57
CA GLU A 91 -0.19 1.31 -11.64
C GLU A 91 -0.20 -0.19 -11.37
N ALA A 92 -1.25 -0.71 -10.75
CA ALA A 92 -1.25 -2.12 -10.36
C ALA A 92 -2.62 -2.76 -10.52
N TRP A 93 -2.62 -4.06 -10.79
CA TRP A 93 -3.82 -4.89 -10.90
C TRP A 93 -3.62 -6.17 -10.09
N ALA A 94 -4.63 -6.56 -9.34
CA ALA A 94 -4.61 -7.81 -8.62
C ALA A 94 -4.99 -8.96 -9.59
N LEU A 95 -4.05 -9.85 -9.82
CA LEU A 95 -4.29 -11.00 -10.71
C LEU A 95 -5.09 -12.10 -10.03
N GLU A 96 -5.08 -12.10 -8.71
CA GLU A 96 -5.86 -13.00 -7.85
C GLU A 96 -6.08 -12.26 -6.53
N ASP A 97 -6.82 -12.86 -5.60
CA ASP A 97 -6.96 -12.26 -4.27
C ASP A 97 -5.59 -12.11 -3.64
N THR A 98 -5.28 -10.91 -3.19
CA THR A 98 -3.91 -10.53 -2.82
C THR A 98 -3.89 -9.85 -1.46
N VAL A 99 -2.89 -10.19 -0.66
CA VAL A 99 -2.53 -9.47 0.55
C VAL A 99 -1.18 -8.83 0.31
N ASP A 100 -1.17 -7.50 0.26
CA ASP A 100 -0.01 -6.68 -0.03
C ASP A 100 0.37 -5.93 1.24
N LEU A 101 1.63 -6.04 1.66
CA LEU A 101 2.17 -5.24 2.75
C LEU A 101 3.01 -4.14 2.14
N ASP A 102 2.54 -2.90 2.24
CA ASP A 102 3.25 -1.72 1.77
C ASP A 102 3.93 -1.03 2.94
N ILE A 103 5.18 -0.63 2.73
CA ILE A 103 5.98 0.10 3.70
C ILE A 103 6.35 1.43 3.05
N PHE A 104 6.03 2.54 3.73
CA PHE A 104 6.28 3.90 3.22
C PHE A 104 7.16 4.69 4.17
N ASP A 105 8.06 5.47 3.60
CA ASP A 105 8.83 6.49 4.32
C ASP A 105 8.88 7.77 3.46
N PRO A 106 8.38 8.89 3.93
CA PRO A 106 7.60 9.08 5.16
C PRO A 106 6.17 8.51 5.03
N PRO A 107 5.39 8.53 6.11
CA PRO A 107 4.00 8.08 6.05
C PRO A 107 3.19 8.81 4.97
N ARG A 108 2.23 8.10 4.37
CA ARG A 108 1.36 8.63 3.33
C ARG A 108 0.31 9.54 3.96
N GLU A 109 0.51 10.86 3.88
CA GLU A 109 -0.42 11.82 4.44
C GLU A 109 -1.79 11.77 3.76
N ASP A 110 -1.81 11.55 2.44
CA ASP A 110 -3.06 11.44 1.69
C ASP A 110 -3.91 10.26 2.17
N TRP A 111 -3.26 9.16 2.57
CA TRP A 111 -3.98 8.01 3.13
C TRP A 111 -4.48 8.31 4.55
N LEU A 112 -3.66 8.97 5.36
CA LEU A 112 -4.04 9.33 6.73
C LEU A 112 -5.15 10.38 6.75
N ASN A 113 -5.12 11.32 5.81
CA ASN A 113 -6.11 12.39 5.71
C ASN A 113 -7.34 11.99 4.90
N LYS A 114 -7.34 10.77 4.35
CA LYS A 114 -8.43 10.23 3.53
C LYS A 114 -8.72 11.09 2.31
N THR A 115 -7.65 11.62 1.69
CA THR A 115 -7.72 12.42 0.46
C THR A 115 -7.26 11.62 -0.76
N ASP A 116 -7.16 10.30 -0.62
CA ASP A 116 -6.73 9.36 -1.65
C ASP A 116 -7.91 8.94 -2.55
N ASP A 117 -8.50 9.91 -3.22
CA ASP A 117 -9.70 9.70 -4.06
C ASP A 117 -9.48 8.65 -5.15
N TYR A 118 -8.25 8.54 -5.66
CA TYR A 118 -7.96 7.57 -6.74
C TYR A 118 -8.25 6.13 -6.31
N LEU A 119 -8.20 5.82 -5.02
CA LEU A 119 -8.57 4.51 -4.49
C LEU A 119 -10.04 4.41 -4.12
N ARG A 120 -10.64 5.53 -3.72
CA ARG A 120 -11.99 5.53 -3.13
C ARG A 120 -13.10 5.63 -4.15
N LYS A 121 -12.78 5.95 -5.40
CA LYS A 121 -13.82 6.16 -6.41
C LYS A 121 -14.33 4.88 -7.06
N GLY A 122 -13.91 3.71 -6.59
CA GLY A 122 -14.50 2.44 -6.98
C GLY A 122 -14.21 2.01 -8.39
N ARG A 123 -13.06 2.31 -8.90
CA ARG A 123 -12.69 1.89 -10.26
C ARG A 123 -12.37 0.43 -10.32
#